data_9081aa2161b75327e223c9df18156b40
#
_entry.id   9081aa2161b75327e223c9df18156b40
#
_cell.length_a   1.000
_cell.length_b   1.000
_cell.length_c   1.000
_cell.angle_alpha   90.00
_cell.angle_beta   90.00
_cell.angle_gamma   90.00
#
_symmetry.space_group_name_H-M   'P 1'
#
loop_
_entity.id
_entity.type
_entity.pdbx_description
1 polymer ?
#
loop_
_entity_poly.entity_id
_entity_poly.type
_entity_poly.pdbx_seq_one_letter_code
_entity_poly.pdbx_strand_id
1 'polypeptide(L)'
;VGSEMCIRDSCYTPVLEDAARAQIQSVCDQKEFAGCKIRVMPDVHAGKGCTIGTTMTIRDKIVPGMVGVDIGCGMETVELAEREIDFERLDALIRKEIPYGREVRDEIHALNAELDLSQLCCADQVNLNRAMRSIGSLGGGNHFIEVDRAEDGRLFLVVHSGSRHLGTEVAEHYQNEGCLLYTSPSPRD
;
A
#
# COMPACT_ATOMS: atom_id res chain seq x y z
N VAL A 1 -8.19 -12.14 26.37
CA VAL A 1 -7.59 -12.32 25.04
C VAL A 1 -6.94 -13.67 25.06
N GLY A 2 -7.54 -14.63 24.38
CA GLY A 2 -7.33 -16.05 24.63
C GLY A 2 -5.92 -16.54 24.33
N SER A 3 -5.55 -17.62 25.00
CA SER A 3 -4.29 -18.34 24.91
C SER A 3 -3.86 -18.77 23.50
N GLU A 4 -4.74 -18.73 22.53
CA GLU A 4 -4.46 -19.13 21.14
C GLU A 4 -3.68 -18.07 20.35
N MET A 5 -3.82 -16.78 20.67
CA MET A 5 -3.05 -15.71 20.04
C MET A 5 -1.55 -15.82 20.40
N CYS A 6 -1.22 -16.35 21.57
CA CYS A 6 0.17 -16.50 22.01
C CYS A 6 0.94 -17.65 21.34
N ILE A 7 0.27 -18.63 20.74
CA ILE A 7 0.92 -19.82 20.17
C ILE A 7 1.12 -19.69 18.65
N ARG A 8 0.19 -19.04 17.93
CA ARG A 8 0.19 -18.95 16.47
C ARG A 8 0.55 -17.57 15.96
N ASP A 9 0.25 -16.53 16.75
CA ASP A 9 0.30 -15.16 16.33
C ASP A 9 1.34 -14.38 17.13
N SER A 10 1.88 -13.34 16.55
CA SER A 10 2.88 -12.47 17.19
C SER A 10 2.50 -11.02 17.00
N CYS A 11 2.56 -10.27 18.09
CA CYS A 11 2.38 -8.84 18.11
C CYS A 11 3.70 -8.17 18.47
N TYR A 12 4.22 -7.34 17.56
CA TYR A 12 5.51 -6.68 17.70
C TYR A 12 5.39 -5.24 18.20
N THR A 13 4.18 -4.80 18.56
CA THR A 13 3.95 -3.50 19.17
C THR A 13 3.62 -3.63 20.65
N PRO A 14 4.18 -2.77 21.52
CA PRO A 14 3.80 -2.70 22.92
C PRO A 14 2.49 -1.92 23.14
N VAL A 15 2.08 -1.11 22.15
CA VAL A 15 0.88 -0.27 22.21
C VAL A 15 -0.03 -0.65 21.06
N LEU A 16 -1.28 -0.93 21.37
CA LEU A 16 -2.29 -1.29 20.40
C LEU A 16 -3.58 -0.52 20.69
N GLU A 17 -4.03 0.27 19.71
CA GLU A 17 -5.29 1.00 19.79
C GLU A 17 -6.47 0.04 19.95
N ASP A 18 -7.50 0.45 20.69
CA ASP A 18 -8.68 -0.40 20.92
C ASP A 18 -9.40 -0.76 19.62
N ALA A 19 -9.48 0.16 18.66
CA ALA A 19 -10.07 -0.11 17.35
C ALA A 19 -9.28 -1.17 16.55
N ALA A 20 -7.95 -1.06 16.53
CA ALA A 20 -7.09 -2.04 15.89
C ALA A 20 -7.17 -3.40 16.60
N ARG A 21 -7.20 -3.42 17.93
CA ARG A 21 -7.39 -4.63 18.74
C ARG A 21 -8.70 -5.35 18.38
N ALA A 22 -9.81 -4.60 18.28
CA ALA A 22 -11.10 -5.15 17.92
C ALA A 22 -11.10 -5.77 16.51
N GLN A 23 -10.44 -5.12 15.54
CA GLN A 23 -10.31 -5.64 14.18
C GLN A 23 -9.46 -6.93 14.15
N ILE A 24 -8.32 -6.97 14.85
CA ILE A 24 -7.48 -8.18 14.96
C ILE A 24 -8.27 -9.31 15.60
N GLN A 25 -8.98 -9.03 16.69
CA GLN A 25 -9.81 -10.03 17.38
C GLN A 25 -10.88 -10.60 16.43
N SER A 26 -11.56 -9.71 15.68
CA SER A 26 -12.54 -10.13 14.68
C SER A 26 -11.96 -11.08 13.62
N VAL A 27 -10.73 -10.83 13.17
CA VAL A 27 -10.04 -11.73 12.23
C VAL A 27 -9.69 -13.05 12.89
N CYS A 28 -9.16 -13.03 14.13
CA CYS A 28 -8.77 -14.24 14.85
C CYS A 28 -9.95 -15.15 15.19
N ASP A 29 -11.14 -14.57 15.36
CA ASP A 29 -12.36 -15.32 15.74
C ASP A 29 -13.04 -16.00 14.54
N GLN A 30 -12.63 -15.66 13.31
CA GLN A 30 -13.18 -16.29 12.11
C GLN A 30 -12.61 -17.69 11.90
N LYS A 31 -13.50 -18.66 11.74
CA LYS A 31 -13.14 -20.07 11.50
C LYS A 31 -12.36 -20.27 10.20
N GLU A 32 -12.61 -19.42 9.23
CA GLU A 32 -11.96 -19.39 7.92
C GLU A 32 -10.44 -19.14 8.03
N PHE A 33 -10.01 -18.48 9.10
CA PHE A 33 -8.60 -18.18 9.36
C PHE A 33 -7.97 -19.12 10.41
N ALA A 34 -8.70 -20.16 10.82
CA ALA A 34 -8.14 -21.17 11.70
C ALA A 34 -6.89 -21.81 11.06
N GLY A 35 -5.76 -21.75 11.77
CA GLY A 35 -4.48 -22.27 11.28
C GLY A 35 -3.64 -21.27 10.47
N CYS A 36 -4.16 -20.09 10.14
CA CYS A 36 -3.35 -19.00 9.62
C CYS A 36 -2.38 -18.47 10.68
N LYS A 37 -1.21 -17.99 10.25
CA LYS A 37 -0.26 -17.30 11.13
C LYS A 37 -0.45 -15.81 10.92
N ILE A 38 -0.79 -15.08 11.99
CA ILE A 38 -0.99 -13.63 11.97
C ILE A 38 0.20 -12.95 12.65
N ARG A 39 0.71 -11.88 12.04
CA ARG A 39 1.78 -11.06 12.58
C ARG A 39 1.33 -9.61 12.57
N VAL A 40 1.38 -8.98 13.74
CA VAL A 40 1.01 -7.58 13.94
C VAL A 40 2.29 -6.77 14.06
N MET A 41 2.50 -5.87 13.11
CA MET A 41 3.72 -5.08 12.98
C MET A 41 3.68 -3.85 13.92
N PRO A 42 4.83 -3.20 14.19
CA PRO A 42 4.88 -2.07 15.14
C PRO A 42 4.02 -0.87 14.75
N ASP A 43 3.78 -0.67 13.45
CA ASP A 43 3.01 0.44 12.88
C ASP A 43 1.50 0.16 12.79
N VAL A 44 1.01 -0.92 13.42
CA VAL A 44 -0.38 -1.33 13.32
C VAL A 44 -1.35 -0.25 13.80
N HIS A 45 -2.38 -0.02 13.01
CA HIS A 45 -3.49 0.88 13.33
C HIS A 45 -4.78 0.41 12.64
N ALA A 46 -5.92 0.97 13.05
CA ALA A 46 -7.20 0.62 12.47
C ALA A 46 -7.28 1.05 10.99
N GLY A 47 -7.74 0.14 10.13
CA GLY A 47 -7.94 0.37 8.70
C GLY A 47 -9.39 0.18 8.28
N LYS A 48 -9.65 0.40 6.98
CA LYS A 48 -10.99 0.23 6.38
C LYS A 48 -11.24 -1.24 6.03
N GLY A 49 -11.74 -2.02 6.96
CA GLY A 49 -12.05 -3.44 6.76
C GLY A 49 -11.14 -4.39 7.54
N CYS A 50 -9.84 -4.11 7.60
CA CYS A 50 -8.91 -4.80 8.50
C CYS A 50 -7.84 -3.84 8.97
N THR A 51 -7.03 -4.26 9.94
CA THR A 51 -5.88 -3.48 10.42
C THR A 51 -4.82 -3.31 9.33
N ILE A 52 -4.25 -2.11 9.24
CA ILE A 52 -3.00 -1.85 8.55
C ILE A 52 -1.85 -2.30 9.46
N GLY A 53 -0.72 -2.73 8.90
CA GLY A 53 0.39 -3.27 9.67
C GLY A 53 0.15 -4.71 10.17
N THR A 54 -0.69 -5.48 9.47
CA THR A 54 -0.91 -6.90 9.77
C THR A 54 -0.56 -7.76 8.57
N THR A 55 0.18 -8.84 8.81
CA THR A 55 0.45 -9.87 7.81
C THR A 55 -0.18 -11.19 8.23
N MET A 56 -0.66 -11.95 7.26
CA MET A 56 -1.30 -13.23 7.51
C MET A 56 -0.94 -14.25 6.43
N THR A 57 -0.68 -15.49 6.82
CA THR A 57 -0.56 -16.58 5.84
C THR A 57 -1.95 -17.03 5.41
N ILE A 58 -2.22 -16.99 4.12
CA ILE A 58 -3.47 -17.45 3.52
C ILE A 58 -3.16 -18.61 2.59
N ARG A 59 -3.93 -19.68 2.66
CA ARG A 59 -3.83 -20.84 1.77
C ARG A 59 -5.23 -21.20 1.26
N ASP A 60 -5.30 -21.52 -0.03
CA ASP A 60 -6.51 -22.02 -0.69
C ASP A 60 -7.76 -21.12 -0.55
N LYS A 61 -7.56 -19.82 -0.34
CA LYS A 61 -8.62 -18.83 -0.22
C LYS A 61 -8.13 -17.42 -0.57
N ILE A 62 -9.07 -16.56 -0.90
CA ILE A 62 -8.87 -15.13 -1.16
C ILE A 62 -9.75 -14.35 -0.19
N VAL A 63 -9.24 -13.24 0.33
CA VAL A 63 -9.98 -12.36 1.25
C VAL A 63 -9.97 -10.93 0.68
N PRO A 64 -10.89 -10.61 -0.24
CA PRO A 64 -10.88 -9.33 -0.94
C PRO A 64 -10.95 -8.12 0.01
N GLY A 65 -11.72 -8.22 1.09
CA GLY A 65 -11.85 -7.15 2.10
C GLY A 65 -10.59 -6.85 2.90
N MET A 66 -9.55 -7.70 2.81
CA MET A 66 -8.25 -7.47 3.46
C MET A 66 -7.17 -6.99 2.48
N VAL A 67 -7.49 -6.84 1.21
CA VAL A 67 -6.61 -6.21 0.22
C VAL A 67 -6.64 -4.70 0.46
N GLY A 68 -5.46 -4.07 0.51
CA GLY A 68 -5.37 -2.62 0.67
C GLY A 68 -6.02 -1.86 -0.49
N VAL A 69 -6.52 -0.66 -0.21
CA VAL A 69 -7.16 0.19 -1.22
C VAL A 69 -6.14 0.88 -2.14
N ASP A 70 -4.91 1.05 -1.70
CA ASP A 70 -3.80 1.59 -2.50
C ASP A 70 -2.80 0.47 -2.79
N ILE A 71 -3.17 -0.43 -3.68
CA ILE A 71 -2.28 -1.50 -4.12
C ILE A 71 -1.18 -0.93 -5.02
N GLY A 72 0.06 -1.44 -4.87
CA GLY A 72 1.21 -0.97 -5.64
C GLY A 72 1.98 0.16 -4.96
N CYS A 73 1.80 0.41 -3.67
CA CYS A 73 2.75 1.19 -2.89
C CYS A 73 4.12 0.50 -2.88
N GLY A 74 5.17 1.28 -3.02
CA GLY A 74 6.53 0.77 -3.03
C GLY A 74 7.50 1.75 -2.40
N MET A 75 8.66 1.24 -2.04
CA MET A 75 9.79 2.04 -1.56
C MET A 75 10.98 1.88 -2.50
N GLU A 76 11.57 3.00 -2.86
CA GLU A 76 12.83 3.06 -3.60
C GLU A 76 13.89 3.69 -2.71
N THR A 77 15.06 3.09 -2.69
CA THR A 77 16.20 3.58 -1.91
C THR A 77 17.42 3.68 -2.80
N VAL A 78 17.99 4.87 -2.88
CA VAL A 78 19.15 5.15 -3.71
C VAL A 78 20.29 5.69 -2.85
N GLU A 79 21.47 5.07 -2.90
CA GLU A 79 22.67 5.62 -2.28
C GLU A 79 23.14 6.86 -3.04
N LEU A 80 23.33 7.96 -2.33
CA LEU A 80 23.81 9.22 -2.91
C LEU A 80 25.34 9.23 -2.96
N ALA A 81 25.88 9.81 -4.02
CA ALA A 81 27.34 10.04 -4.13
C ALA A 81 27.82 11.11 -3.14
N GLU A 82 26.94 12.04 -2.81
CA GLU A 82 27.19 13.14 -1.88
C GLU A 82 27.23 12.63 -0.45
N ARG A 83 28.07 13.27 0.38
CA ARG A 83 28.16 13.04 1.82
C ARG A 83 27.48 14.13 2.65
N GLU A 84 27.15 15.25 2.01
CA GLU A 84 26.45 16.38 2.59
C GLU A 84 25.37 16.85 1.63
N ILE A 85 24.25 17.29 2.15
CA ILE A 85 23.10 17.78 1.38
C ILE A 85 22.65 19.13 1.94
N ASP A 86 22.35 20.04 1.05
CA ASP A 86 21.62 21.26 1.33
C ASP A 86 20.11 20.93 1.35
N PHE A 87 19.59 20.71 2.57
CA PHE A 87 18.17 20.32 2.75
C PHE A 87 17.21 21.45 2.38
N GLU A 88 17.57 22.71 2.53
CA GLU A 88 16.70 23.82 2.13
C GLU A 88 16.52 23.84 0.61
N ARG A 89 17.62 23.64 -0.12
CA ARG A 89 17.60 23.54 -1.57
C ARG A 89 16.84 22.30 -2.04
N LEU A 90 17.02 21.16 -1.37
CA LEU A 90 16.31 19.92 -1.71
C LEU A 90 14.80 20.09 -1.50
N ASP A 91 14.36 20.63 -0.37
CA ASP A 91 12.94 20.88 -0.08
C ASP A 91 12.32 21.83 -1.13
N ALA A 92 13.04 22.92 -1.46
CA ALA A 92 12.58 23.85 -2.48
C ALA A 92 12.42 23.21 -3.87
N LEU A 93 13.35 22.32 -4.26
CA LEU A 93 13.27 21.57 -5.51
C LEU A 93 12.12 20.57 -5.51
N ILE A 94 11.94 19.81 -4.42
CA ILE A 94 10.84 18.86 -4.27
C ILE A 94 9.51 19.58 -4.44
N ARG A 95 9.30 20.68 -3.72
CA ARG A 95 8.06 21.46 -3.78
C ARG A 95 7.78 22.05 -5.15
N LYS A 96 8.82 22.43 -5.87
CA LYS A 96 8.71 23.02 -7.20
C LYS A 96 8.43 22.00 -8.30
N GLU A 97 9.11 20.85 -8.24
CA GLU A 97 9.20 19.94 -9.39
C GLU A 97 8.32 18.68 -9.23
N ILE A 98 7.89 18.35 -8.02
CA ILE A 98 7.17 17.10 -7.74
C ILE A 98 5.72 17.39 -7.31
N PRO A 99 4.74 17.11 -8.17
CA PRO A 99 3.33 17.20 -7.79
C PRO A 99 3.03 16.25 -6.61
N TYR A 100 2.16 16.66 -5.69
CA TYR A 100 1.80 15.89 -4.50
C TYR A 100 0.29 15.89 -4.24
N GLY A 101 -0.16 15.14 -3.28
CA GLY A 101 -1.58 15.00 -2.98
C GLY A 101 -2.35 14.39 -4.15
N ARG A 102 -3.30 15.10 -4.69
CA ARG A 102 -4.12 14.68 -5.84
C ARG A 102 -3.57 15.16 -7.18
N GLU A 103 -2.55 15.97 -7.16
CA GLU A 103 -1.96 16.55 -8.36
C GLU A 103 -1.16 15.49 -9.14
N VAL A 104 -1.15 15.66 -10.43
CA VAL A 104 -0.35 14.88 -11.40
C VAL A 104 0.33 15.86 -12.35
N ARG A 105 1.24 15.39 -13.18
CA ARG A 105 1.93 16.23 -14.17
C ARG A 105 0.96 16.69 -15.26
N ASP A 106 1.22 17.86 -15.82
CA ASP A 106 0.48 18.37 -16.98
C ASP A 106 0.81 17.57 -18.24
N GLU A 107 2.04 17.08 -18.35
CA GLU A 107 2.53 16.29 -19.47
C GLU A 107 2.89 14.85 -19.04
N ILE A 108 2.82 13.94 -20.00
CA ILE A 108 3.22 12.54 -19.79
C ILE A 108 4.75 12.49 -19.67
N HIS A 109 5.25 11.90 -18.60
CA HIS A 109 6.68 11.75 -18.37
C HIS A 109 7.31 10.75 -19.36
N ALA A 110 8.56 11.00 -19.77
CA ALA A 110 9.26 10.17 -20.76
C ALA A 110 9.36 8.69 -20.39
N LEU A 111 9.45 8.36 -19.09
CA LEU A 111 9.46 6.98 -18.60
C LEU A 111 8.19 6.18 -18.96
N ASN A 112 7.11 6.83 -19.38
CA ASN A 112 5.95 6.09 -19.90
C ASN A 112 6.26 5.28 -21.15
N ALA A 113 7.30 5.61 -21.89
CA ALA A 113 7.72 4.83 -23.04
C ALA A 113 8.23 3.43 -22.68
N GLU A 114 8.61 3.22 -21.41
CA GLU A 114 9.06 1.93 -20.87
C GLU A 114 7.93 1.11 -20.28
N LEU A 115 6.72 1.67 -20.18
CA LEU A 115 5.56 1.05 -19.56
C LEU A 115 4.43 0.88 -20.56
N ASP A 116 3.88 -0.31 -20.64
CA ASP A 116 2.69 -0.59 -21.43
C ASP A 116 1.51 -0.88 -20.50
N LEU A 117 0.83 0.17 -20.06
CA LEU A 117 -0.35 0.05 -19.19
C LEU A 117 -1.57 -0.57 -19.89
N SER A 118 -1.56 -0.71 -21.21
CA SER A 118 -2.63 -1.39 -21.94
C SER A 118 -2.66 -2.90 -21.70
N GLN A 119 -1.57 -3.46 -21.15
CA GLN A 119 -1.50 -4.87 -20.74
C GLN A 119 -2.21 -5.18 -19.43
N LEU A 120 -2.68 -4.16 -18.69
CA LEU A 120 -3.52 -4.40 -17.52
C LEU A 120 -4.81 -5.11 -17.94
N CYS A 121 -5.16 -6.21 -17.27
CA CYS A 121 -6.38 -6.96 -17.54
C CYS A 121 -7.65 -6.12 -17.44
N CYS A 122 -7.63 -5.05 -16.66
CA CYS A 122 -8.73 -4.08 -16.47
C CYS A 122 -8.42 -2.71 -17.09
N ALA A 123 -7.61 -2.65 -18.13
CA ALA A 123 -7.16 -1.39 -18.75
C ALA A 123 -8.31 -0.48 -19.19
N ASP A 124 -9.42 -1.07 -19.64
CA ASP A 124 -10.65 -0.38 -20.05
C ASP A 124 -11.52 0.11 -18.87
N GLN A 125 -11.20 -0.30 -17.65
CA GLN A 125 -11.94 0.04 -16.42
C GLN A 125 -11.22 1.08 -15.56
N VAL A 126 -10.03 1.54 -15.95
CA VAL A 126 -9.19 2.46 -15.20
C VAL A 126 -8.81 3.69 -16.02
N ASN A 127 -8.48 4.79 -15.36
CA ASN A 127 -8.08 6.03 -16.03
C ASN A 127 -6.58 6.00 -16.41
N LEU A 128 -6.27 5.35 -17.54
CA LEU A 128 -4.90 5.25 -18.03
C LEU A 128 -4.24 6.61 -18.31
N ASN A 129 -4.99 7.62 -18.78
CA ASN A 129 -4.42 8.94 -19.03
C ASN A 129 -3.92 9.57 -17.73
N ARG A 130 -4.70 9.48 -16.66
CA ARG A 130 -4.28 9.93 -15.34
C ARG A 130 -3.07 9.12 -14.84
N ALA A 131 -3.07 7.81 -15.01
CA ALA A 131 -1.96 6.95 -14.60
C ALA A 131 -0.64 7.35 -15.30
N MET A 132 -0.66 7.56 -16.61
CA MET A 132 0.50 8.00 -17.38
C MET A 132 1.04 9.36 -16.94
N ARG A 133 0.17 10.29 -16.56
CA ARG A 133 0.57 11.61 -16.07
C ARG A 133 0.99 11.61 -14.58
N SER A 134 0.78 10.51 -13.89
CA SER A 134 1.12 10.36 -12.47
C SER A 134 2.57 9.98 -12.20
N ILE A 135 3.30 9.50 -13.21
CA ILE A 135 4.72 9.14 -13.06
C ILE A 135 5.53 10.39 -12.67
N GLY A 136 6.36 10.25 -11.63
CA GLY A 136 7.15 11.34 -11.07
C GLY A 136 6.33 12.31 -10.21
N SER A 137 5.17 11.91 -9.71
CA SER A 137 4.44 12.59 -8.65
C SER A 137 4.49 11.78 -7.34
N LEU A 138 4.46 12.46 -6.20
CA LEU A 138 4.62 11.80 -4.90
C LEU A 138 3.34 11.18 -4.37
N GLY A 139 2.23 11.89 -4.46
CA GLY A 139 0.99 11.50 -3.83
C GLY A 139 0.78 12.10 -2.45
N GLY A 140 -0.16 11.52 -1.72
CA GLY A 140 -0.55 11.98 -0.39
C GLY A 140 -0.66 10.81 0.59
N GLY A 141 -1.17 11.11 1.76
CA GLY A 141 -1.28 10.13 2.83
C GLY A 141 0.08 9.88 3.50
N ASN A 142 0.50 8.62 3.54
CA ASN A 142 1.77 8.20 4.13
C ASN A 142 2.96 8.21 3.15
N HIS A 143 2.82 8.83 1.97
CA HIS A 143 3.91 8.95 1.01
C HIS A 143 4.91 10.01 1.45
N PHE A 144 6.20 9.74 1.25
CA PHE A 144 7.27 10.63 1.69
C PHE A 144 8.50 10.55 0.79
N ILE A 145 9.35 11.57 0.89
CA ILE A 145 10.71 11.62 0.39
C ILE A 145 11.58 12.01 1.58
N GLU A 146 12.58 11.21 1.90
CA GLU A 146 13.50 11.49 3.00
C GLU A 146 14.95 11.18 2.61
N VAL A 147 15.88 11.71 3.38
CA VAL A 147 17.30 11.39 3.26
C VAL A 147 17.80 10.83 4.58
N ASP A 148 18.24 9.60 4.54
CA ASP A 148 18.79 8.89 5.68
C ASP A 148 20.30 8.93 5.68
N ARG A 149 20.89 8.97 6.88
CA ARG A 149 22.33 8.86 7.09
C ARG A 149 22.66 7.55 7.79
N ALA A 150 23.45 6.71 7.16
CA ALA A 150 23.98 5.51 7.78
C ALA A 150 25.11 5.84 8.77
N GLU A 151 25.45 4.89 9.65
CA GLU A 151 26.51 5.04 10.66
C GLU A 151 27.89 5.35 10.06
N ASP A 152 28.16 4.88 8.85
CA ASP A 152 29.40 5.16 8.10
C ASP A 152 29.39 6.48 7.34
N GLY A 153 28.32 7.28 7.49
CA GLY A 153 28.15 8.61 6.91
C GLY A 153 27.63 8.61 5.46
N ARG A 154 27.30 7.45 4.87
CA ARG A 154 26.61 7.38 3.57
C ARG A 154 25.22 7.97 3.69
N LEU A 155 24.78 8.61 2.61
CA LEU A 155 23.42 9.16 2.51
C LEU A 155 22.60 8.33 1.53
N PHE A 156 21.35 8.15 1.86
CA PHE A 156 20.36 7.43 1.07
C PHE A 156 19.14 8.29 0.86
N LEU A 157 18.74 8.47 -0.39
CA LEU A 157 17.44 9.05 -0.72
C LEU A 157 16.42 7.91 -0.70
N VAL A 158 15.41 8.05 0.14
CA VAL A 158 14.33 7.09 0.29
C VAL A 158 13.03 7.73 -0.16
N VAL A 159 12.32 7.07 -1.06
CA VAL A 159 11.03 7.53 -1.57
C VAL A 159 9.99 6.45 -1.32
N HIS A 160 8.95 6.77 -0.57
CA HIS A 160 7.74 5.97 -0.46
C HIS A 160 6.64 6.64 -1.28
N SER A 161 6.19 5.96 -2.32
CA SER A 161 5.07 6.41 -3.14
C SER A 161 4.15 5.25 -3.51
N GLY A 162 2.93 5.54 -3.92
CA GLY A 162 1.93 4.57 -4.26
C GLY A 162 1.61 4.55 -5.76
N SER A 163 0.56 3.80 -6.08
CA SER A 163 0.06 3.62 -7.44
C SER A 163 -0.57 4.88 -8.06
N ARG A 164 -0.63 5.98 -7.36
CA ARG A 164 -1.19 7.26 -7.82
C ARG A 164 -2.65 7.14 -8.29
N HIS A 165 -3.49 6.47 -7.48
CA HIS A 165 -4.91 6.19 -7.74
C HIS A 165 -5.17 5.00 -8.70
N LEU A 166 -4.24 4.63 -9.56
CA LEU A 166 -4.39 3.46 -10.43
C LEU A 166 -4.69 2.19 -9.63
N GLY A 167 -3.91 1.94 -8.56
CA GLY A 167 -4.15 0.77 -7.71
C GLY A 167 -5.48 0.79 -6.98
N THR A 168 -5.99 1.98 -6.63
CA THR A 168 -7.33 2.12 -6.05
C THR A 168 -8.40 1.71 -7.06
N GLU A 169 -8.32 2.20 -8.30
CA GLU A 169 -9.26 1.86 -9.38
C GLU A 169 -9.22 0.34 -9.69
N VAL A 170 -8.01 -0.24 -9.75
CA VAL A 170 -7.82 -1.68 -9.95
C VAL A 170 -8.40 -2.48 -8.78
N ALA A 171 -8.11 -2.08 -7.54
CA ALA A 171 -8.63 -2.76 -6.35
C ALA A 171 -10.16 -2.70 -6.30
N GLU A 172 -10.76 -1.54 -6.54
CA GLU A 172 -12.21 -1.35 -6.56
C GLU A 172 -12.87 -2.20 -7.64
N HIS A 173 -12.29 -2.25 -8.84
CA HIS A 173 -12.81 -3.09 -9.94
C HIS A 173 -12.89 -4.55 -9.51
N TYR A 174 -11.78 -5.15 -9.08
CA TYR A 174 -11.77 -6.58 -8.73
C TYR A 174 -12.50 -6.91 -7.43
N GLN A 175 -12.54 -6.00 -6.46
CA GLN A 175 -13.35 -6.19 -5.25
C GLN A 175 -14.83 -6.20 -5.58
N ASN A 176 -15.29 -5.32 -6.47
CA ASN A 176 -16.69 -5.27 -6.91
C ASN A 176 -17.04 -6.54 -7.71
N GLU A 177 -16.20 -6.99 -8.63
CA GLU A 177 -16.42 -8.26 -9.35
C GLU A 177 -16.43 -9.45 -8.39
N GLY A 178 -15.53 -9.51 -7.43
CA GLY A 178 -15.50 -10.54 -6.39
C GLY A 178 -16.79 -10.57 -5.57
N CYS A 179 -17.30 -9.41 -5.17
CA CYS A 179 -18.57 -9.32 -4.47
C CYS A 179 -19.74 -9.84 -5.30
N LEU A 180 -19.78 -9.51 -6.60
CA LEU A 180 -20.84 -10.01 -7.51
C LEU A 180 -20.81 -11.54 -7.65
N LEU A 181 -19.63 -12.15 -7.71
CA LEU A 181 -19.47 -13.60 -7.78
C LEU A 181 -19.97 -14.32 -6.51
N TYR A 182 -19.79 -13.70 -5.34
CA TYR A 182 -20.23 -14.26 -4.06
C TYR A 182 -21.70 -14.00 -3.72
N THR A 183 -22.29 -12.93 -4.27
CA THR A 183 -23.68 -12.53 -3.98
C THR A 183 -24.67 -12.92 -5.07
N SER A 184 -24.20 -13.34 -6.25
CA SER A 184 -25.08 -13.86 -7.30
C SER A 184 -25.62 -15.22 -6.91
N PRO A 185 -26.94 -15.50 -7.13
CA PRO A 185 -27.48 -16.84 -6.91
C PRO A 185 -26.72 -17.84 -7.76
N SER A 186 -26.40 -19.00 -7.16
CA SER A 186 -25.74 -20.08 -7.88
C SER A 186 -26.59 -20.49 -9.08
N PRO A 187 -26.00 -20.71 -10.29
CA PRO A 187 -26.74 -21.23 -11.42
C PRO A 187 -27.30 -22.67 -11.21
N ARG A 188 -27.15 -23.21 -10.01
CA ARG A 188 -27.56 -24.59 -9.63
C ARG A 188 -28.71 -24.64 -8.64
N ASP A 189 -29.34 -23.51 -8.31
CA ASP A 189 -30.55 -23.46 -7.47
C ASP A 189 -31.80 -23.33 -8.33
#